data_81e570aff68f5a19b0d02d1ea80f94f2
#
_entry.id   81e570aff68f5a19b0d02d1ea80f94f2
#
_cell.length_a   1.000
_cell.length_b   1.000
_cell.length_c   1.000
_cell.angle_alpha   90.00
_cell.angle_beta   90.00
_cell.angle_gamma   90.00
#
_symmetry.space_group_name_H-M   'P 1'
#
loop_
_entity.id
_entity.type
_entity.pdbx_description
1 polymer ?
#
loop_
_entity_poly.entity_id
_entity_poly.type
_entity_poly.pdbx_seq_one_letter_code
_entity_poly.pdbx_strand_id
1 'polypeptide(L)'
;LARSKGWDGLAFRPLADPGSEARELFGFVGAWAPPPADIATGWGAWEGETLVGAALLERAGGAAMLHGPAITAKPGADPEPALDAAAGLVALALASAEVVKVETLFARPQGLDRVWVRLGFIPVPEAELPEALRGRPGIGLFGWRGGSALWSAAGRGRDRRASPALH
;
A
#
# COMPACT_ATOMS: atom_id res chain seq x y z
N LEU A 1 17.95 0.29 23.99
CA LEU A 1 17.24 -0.24 22.90
C LEU A 1 17.55 0.49 21.61
N ALA A 2 18.01 -0.25 20.66
CA ALA A 2 18.50 0.35 19.43
C ALA A 2 17.36 0.53 18.41
N ARG A 3 16.45 1.35 18.73
CA ARG A 3 15.36 1.64 17.83
C ARG A 3 15.78 2.68 16.80
N SER A 4 15.10 2.63 15.68
CA SER A 4 15.36 3.57 14.63
C SER A 4 15.03 4.99 15.10
N LYS A 5 15.98 5.89 14.88
CA LYS A 5 15.78 7.26 15.30
C LYS A 5 14.88 7.99 14.34
N GLY A 6 14.09 8.88 14.83
CA GLY A 6 13.21 9.68 14.02
C GLY A 6 11.91 8.99 13.65
N TRP A 7 11.88 7.67 13.75
CA TRP A 7 10.65 6.94 13.43
C TRP A 7 10.13 6.14 14.61
N ASP A 8 10.88 6.12 15.72
CA ASP A 8 10.40 5.51 16.94
C ASP A 8 9.15 6.24 17.38
N GLY A 9 8.15 5.49 17.77
CA GLY A 9 6.94 6.11 18.25
C GLY A 9 6.00 6.60 17.15
N LEU A 10 6.22 6.20 15.92
CA LEU A 10 5.25 6.51 14.87
C LEU A 10 3.92 5.88 15.20
N ALA A 11 2.86 6.65 14.99
CA ALA A 11 1.50 6.14 15.12
C ALA A 11 0.94 5.91 13.73
N PHE A 12 0.41 4.72 13.51
CA PHE A 12 -0.21 4.36 12.23
C PHE A 12 -1.72 4.28 12.46
N ARG A 13 -2.48 5.04 11.69
CA ARG A 13 -3.93 5.01 11.84
C ARG A 13 -4.62 5.49 10.58
N PRO A 14 -5.91 5.16 10.41
CA PRO A 14 -6.66 5.67 9.26
C PRO A 14 -6.72 7.19 9.28
N LEU A 15 -6.77 7.78 8.10
CA LEU A 15 -6.94 9.21 7.94
C LEU A 15 -8.42 9.55 8.03
N ALA A 16 -8.75 10.62 8.76
CA ALA A 16 -10.14 11.06 8.88
C ALA A 16 -10.64 11.66 7.56
N ASP A 17 -9.78 12.40 6.89
CA ASP A 17 -10.13 13.03 5.61
C ASP A 17 -8.97 12.79 4.64
N PRO A 18 -8.89 11.57 4.07
CA PRO A 18 -7.69 11.17 3.34
C PRO A 18 -7.36 12.09 2.16
N GLY A 19 -8.39 12.54 1.43
CA GLY A 19 -8.13 13.39 0.28
C GLY A 19 -7.47 14.70 0.66
N SER A 20 -7.93 15.29 1.76
CA SER A 20 -7.40 16.57 2.20
C SER A 20 -6.08 16.40 2.94
N GLU A 21 -6.02 15.44 3.86
CA GLU A 21 -4.84 15.30 4.71
C GLU A 21 -3.61 14.84 3.94
N ALA A 22 -3.78 14.00 2.94
CA ALA A 22 -2.64 13.41 2.25
C ALA A 22 -2.21 14.21 1.02
N ARG A 23 -3.02 15.13 0.53
CA ARG A 23 -2.74 15.82 -0.73
C ARG A 23 -1.41 16.54 -0.71
N GLU A 24 -1.17 17.28 0.34
CA GLU A 24 0.06 18.06 0.43
C GLU A 24 1.27 17.15 0.52
N LEU A 25 1.15 16.06 1.27
CA LEU A 25 2.24 15.13 1.42
C LEU A 25 2.59 14.45 0.10
N PHE A 26 1.57 13.98 -0.62
CA PHE A 26 1.80 13.37 -1.92
C PHE A 26 2.46 14.34 -2.89
N GLY A 27 1.96 15.59 -2.91
CA GLY A 27 2.56 16.61 -3.75
C GLY A 27 4.00 16.92 -3.39
N PHE A 28 4.29 16.96 -2.09
CA PHE A 28 5.63 17.27 -1.63
C PHE A 28 6.66 16.22 -2.09
N VAL A 29 6.28 14.94 -2.06
CA VAL A 29 7.20 13.88 -2.46
C VAL A 29 7.11 13.54 -3.94
N GLY A 30 6.26 14.24 -4.70
CA GLY A 30 6.13 13.99 -6.13
C GLY A 30 5.34 12.75 -6.48
N ALA A 31 4.50 12.27 -5.58
CA ALA A 31 3.70 11.07 -5.83
C ALA A 31 2.34 11.47 -6.38
N TRP A 32 1.83 10.61 -7.26
CA TRP A 32 0.50 10.84 -7.82
C TRP A 32 -0.58 10.41 -6.82
N ALA A 33 -1.62 11.22 -6.71
CA ALA A 33 -2.77 10.89 -5.89
C ALA A 33 -4.04 10.99 -6.72
N PRO A 34 -5.03 10.12 -6.50
CA PRO A 34 -6.30 10.24 -7.21
C PRO A 34 -7.06 11.49 -6.76
N PRO A 35 -8.00 11.96 -7.56
CA PRO A 35 -8.88 13.05 -7.13
C PRO A 35 -9.60 12.66 -5.83
N PRO A 36 -9.91 13.62 -4.96
CA PRO A 36 -10.53 13.30 -3.68
C PRO A 36 -11.80 12.45 -3.80
N ALA A 37 -12.58 12.67 -4.84
CA ALA A 37 -13.82 11.92 -5.01
C ALA A 37 -13.59 10.44 -5.27
N ASP A 38 -12.40 10.07 -5.75
CA ASP A 38 -12.09 8.67 -6.07
C ASP A 38 -11.35 7.96 -4.94
N ILE A 39 -11.08 8.64 -3.85
CA ILE A 39 -10.37 8.06 -2.71
C ILE A 39 -11.37 7.43 -1.77
N ALA A 40 -11.29 6.11 -1.62
CA ALA A 40 -12.20 5.40 -0.73
C ALA A 40 -11.79 5.57 0.73
N THR A 41 -10.50 5.48 1.00
CA THR A 41 -9.97 5.65 2.35
C THR A 41 -8.46 5.85 2.27
N GLY A 42 -7.83 6.07 3.41
CA GLY A 42 -6.39 6.22 3.47
C GLY A 42 -5.88 6.02 4.87
N TRP A 43 -4.57 5.90 4.97
CA TRP A 43 -3.90 5.64 6.24
C TRP A 43 -2.70 6.57 6.36
N GLY A 44 -2.38 6.93 7.59
CA GLY A 44 -1.28 7.83 7.83
C GLY A 44 -0.31 7.31 8.86
N ALA A 45 0.93 7.76 8.77
CA ALA A 45 1.96 7.57 9.76
C ALA A 45 2.29 8.92 10.35
N TRP A 46 2.21 9.02 11.67
CA TRP A 46 2.33 10.28 12.37
C TRP A 46 3.50 10.25 13.34
N GLU A 47 4.28 11.30 13.30
CA GLU A 47 5.30 11.54 14.32
C GLU A 47 4.79 12.70 15.17
N GLY A 48 4.29 12.38 16.37
CA GLY A 48 3.57 13.37 17.14
C GLY A 48 2.33 13.82 16.38
N GLU A 49 2.26 15.10 16.08
CA GLU A 49 1.13 15.65 15.33
C GLU A 49 1.45 15.90 13.87
N THR A 50 2.61 15.45 13.42
CA THR A 50 3.05 15.67 12.05
C THR A 50 2.81 14.41 11.23
N LEU A 51 2.12 14.56 10.11
CA LEU A 51 1.92 13.45 9.18
C LEU A 51 3.19 13.30 8.36
N VAL A 52 3.86 12.16 8.52
CA VAL A 52 5.12 11.91 7.82
C VAL A 52 5.00 10.86 6.73
N GLY A 53 3.87 10.17 6.66
CA GLY A 53 3.65 9.20 5.60
C GLY A 53 2.18 8.96 5.39
N ALA A 54 1.80 8.56 4.17
CA ALA A 54 0.40 8.29 3.88
C ALA A 54 0.27 7.33 2.71
N ALA A 55 -0.81 6.57 2.71
CA ALA A 55 -1.20 5.73 1.60
C ALA A 55 -2.69 5.91 1.37
N LEU A 56 -3.11 5.88 0.12
CA LEU A 56 -4.49 6.12 -0.27
C LEU A 56 -5.04 4.94 -1.04
N LEU A 57 -6.30 4.64 -0.85
CA LEU A 57 -6.98 3.54 -1.53
C LEU A 57 -7.99 4.07 -2.51
N GLU A 58 -7.88 3.64 -3.75
CA GLU A 58 -8.86 3.92 -4.80
C GLU A 58 -9.59 2.62 -5.12
N ARG A 59 -10.92 2.66 -5.22
CA ARG A 59 -11.70 1.45 -5.46
C ARG A 59 -12.38 1.50 -6.80
N ALA A 60 -12.51 0.31 -7.41
CA ALA A 60 -13.22 0.14 -8.67
C ALA A 60 -13.86 -1.24 -8.64
N GLY A 61 -15.15 -1.28 -8.25
CA GLY A 61 -15.87 -2.54 -8.15
C GLY A 61 -15.22 -3.47 -7.12
N GLY A 62 -14.91 -4.68 -7.53
CA GLY A 62 -14.29 -5.66 -6.66
C GLY A 62 -12.78 -5.55 -6.55
N ALA A 63 -12.20 -4.52 -7.14
CA ALA A 63 -10.75 -4.32 -7.11
C ALA A 63 -10.44 -2.97 -6.51
N ALA A 64 -9.18 -2.77 -6.13
CA ALA A 64 -8.73 -1.51 -5.58
C ALA A 64 -7.26 -1.32 -5.90
N MET A 65 -6.80 -0.08 -5.83
CA MET A 65 -5.39 0.23 -6.04
C MET A 65 -4.89 1.06 -4.86
N LEU A 66 -3.77 0.65 -4.32
CA LEU A 66 -3.12 1.36 -3.22
C LEU A 66 -2.09 2.31 -3.82
N HIS A 67 -2.20 3.58 -3.46
CA HIS A 67 -1.31 4.62 -3.94
C HIS A 67 -0.37 5.05 -2.83
N GLY A 68 0.88 5.22 -3.18
CA GLY A 68 1.94 5.48 -2.23
C GLY A 68 2.61 4.17 -1.83
N PRO A 69 3.12 4.04 -0.62
CA PRO A 69 3.17 5.06 0.44
C PRO A 69 4.05 6.24 0.06
N ALA A 70 3.59 7.43 0.40
CA ALA A 70 4.38 8.64 0.26
C ALA A 70 4.97 8.95 1.64
N ILE A 71 6.29 9.00 1.72
CA ILE A 71 6.99 9.17 2.99
C ILE A 71 7.91 10.36 2.88
N THR A 72 7.84 11.29 3.83
CA THR A 72 8.80 12.38 3.85
C THR A 72 10.13 11.85 4.35
N ALA A 73 11.21 12.35 3.75
CA ALA A 73 12.55 11.98 4.16
C ALA A 73 13.46 13.16 3.90
N LYS A 74 14.42 13.36 4.78
CA LYS A 74 15.39 14.42 4.58
C LYS A 74 16.46 13.96 3.61
N PRO A 75 16.98 14.86 2.78
CA PRO A 75 18.06 14.51 1.87
C PRO A 75 19.23 13.92 2.66
N GLY A 76 19.78 12.82 2.18
CA GLY A 76 20.90 12.17 2.82
C GLY A 76 20.55 11.35 4.05
N ALA A 77 19.28 11.23 4.38
CA ALA A 77 18.88 10.45 5.54
C ALA A 77 19.04 8.95 5.27
N ASP A 78 19.19 8.20 6.35
CA ASP A 78 19.17 6.74 6.28
C ASP A 78 17.85 6.30 5.68
N PRO A 79 17.84 5.44 4.66
CA PRO A 79 16.59 4.99 4.06
C PRO A 79 15.79 4.00 4.90
N GLU A 80 16.39 3.34 5.89
CA GLU A 80 15.71 2.30 6.64
C GLU A 80 14.46 2.79 7.37
N PRO A 81 14.48 3.93 8.07
CA PRO A 81 13.26 4.38 8.73
C PRO A 81 12.11 4.62 7.76
N ALA A 82 12.40 5.16 6.58
CA ALA A 82 11.35 5.38 5.59
C ALA A 82 10.80 4.06 5.09
N LEU A 83 11.64 3.05 4.90
CA LEU A 83 11.19 1.73 4.49
C LEU A 83 10.32 1.10 5.57
N ASP A 84 10.69 1.27 6.84
CA ASP A 84 9.88 0.75 7.94
C ASP A 84 8.52 1.44 8.00
N ALA A 85 8.50 2.74 7.79
CA ALA A 85 7.24 3.49 7.79
C ALA A 85 6.37 3.04 6.63
N ALA A 86 6.96 2.84 5.44
CA ALA A 86 6.22 2.37 4.29
C ALA A 86 5.64 0.98 4.54
N ALA A 87 6.45 0.08 5.11
CA ALA A 87 5.97 -1.26 5.42
C ALA A 87 4.82 -1.23 6.41
N GLY A 88 4.92 -0.36 7.42
CA GLY A 88 3.85 -0.21 8.40
C GLY A 88 2.55 0.28 7.78
N LEU A 89 2.64 1.23 6.85
CA LEU A 89 1.46 1.75 6.17
C LEU A 89 0.81 0.68 5.29
N VAL A 90 1.61 -0.06 4.53
CA VAL A 90 1.05 -1.11 3.69
C VAL A 90 0.44 -2.21 4.54
N ALA A 91 1.12 -2.60 5.63
CA ALA A 91 0.58 -3.63 6.52
C ALA A 91 -0.74 -3.19 7.14
N LEU A 92 -0.84 -1.93 7.55
CA LEU A 92 -2.08 -1.41 8.10
C LEU A 92 -3.20 -1.46 7.06
N ALA A 93 -2.88 -1.08 5.82
CA ALA A 93 -3.87 -1.13 4.75
C ALA A 93 -4.35 -2.56 4.52
N LEU A 94 -3.42 -3.53 4.48
CA LEU A 94 -3.79 -4.92 4.21
C LEU A 94 -4.66 -5.50 5.31
N ALA A 95 -4.56 -4.99 6.53
CA ALA A 95 -5.37 -5.45 7.64
C ALA A 95 -6.74 -4.78 7.72
N SER A 96 -6.98 -3.76 6.88
CA SER A 96 -8.21 -3.00 7.00
C SER A 96 -9.39 -3.74 6.39
N ALA A 97 -10.59 -3.46 6.92
CA ALA A 97 -11.81 -4.07 6.40
C ALA A 97 -12.06 -3.68 4.95
N GLU A 98 -11.64 -2.48 4.55
CA GLU A 98 -11.84 -2.02 3.19
C GLU A 98 -11.05 -2.87 2.20
N VAL A 99 -9.82 -3.24 2.54
CA VAL A 99 -8.99 -4.02 1.65
C VAL A 99 -9.38 -5.50 1.66
N VAL A 100 -9.78 -6.01 2.83
CA VAL A 100 -10.18 -7.41 2.92
C VAL A 100 -11.34 -7.72 2.00
N LYS A 101 -12.18 -6.74 1.70
CA LYS A 101 -13.36 -6.95 0.86
C LYS A 101 -13.05 -7.06 -0.63
N VAL A 102 -11.88 -6.62 -1.07
CA VAL A 102 -11.59 -6.62 -2.50
C VAL A 102 -10.95 -7.95 -2.91
N GLU A 103 -11.17 -8.33 -4.15
CA GLU A 103 -10.57 -9.55 -4.68
C GLU A 103 -9.09 -9.40 -4.91
N THR A 104 -8.69 -8.27 -5.45
CA THR A 104 -7.28 -8.00 -5.73
C THR A 104 -6.99 -6.56 -5.38
N LEU A 105 -5.93 -6.35 -4.64
CA LEU A 105 -5.39 -5.03 -4.38
C LEU A 105 -4.19 -4.83 -5.29
N PHE A 106 -4.27 -3.84 -6.16
CA PHE A 106 -3.20 -3.54 -7.10
C PHE A 106 -2.32 -2.43 -6.56
N ALA A 107 -1.08 -2.38 -7.04
CA ALA A 107 -0.17 -1.31 -6.70
C ALA A 107 0.83 -1.13 -7.82
N ARG A 108 1.28 0.12 -8.03
CA ARG A 108 2.39 0.42 -8.92
C ARG A 108 3.50 1.04 -8.09
N PRO A 109 4.38 0.21 -7.55
CA PRO A 109 5.44 0.71 -6.68
C PRO A 109 6.34 1.69 -7.44
N GLN A 110 6.83 2.67 -6.71
CA GLN A 110 7.75 3.63 -7.27
C GLN A 110 8.99 3.65 -6.39
N GLY A 111 9.72 2.53 -6.41
CA GLY A 111 10.97 2.45 -5.71
C GLY A 111 10.96 1.78 -4.35
N LEU A 112 9.91 1.11 -3.98
CA LEU A 112 9.83 0.43 -2.70
C LEU A 112 9.54 -1.06 -2.90
N ASP A 113 10.15 -1.63 -3.93
CA ASP A 113 9.80 -2.99 -4.37
C ASP A 113 9.95 -4.02 -3.25
N ARG A 114 10.99 -3.89 -2.42
CA ARG A 114 11.20 -4.87 -1.36
C ARG A 114 10.07 -4.86 -0.33
N VAL A 115 9.48 -3.71 -0.09
CA VAL A 115 8.36 -3.63 0.84
C VAL A 115 7.18 -4.42 0.31
N TRP A 116 6.86 -4.23 -0.97
CA TRP A 116 5.71 -4.88 -1.57
C TRP A 116 5.86 -6.39 -1.61
N VAL A 117 7.02 -6.88 -2.07
CA VAL A 117 7.27 -8.31 -2.17
C VAL A 117 7.23 -8.96 -0.78
N ARG A 118 7.84 -8.30 0.19
CA ARG A 118 7.88 -8.84 1.54
C ARG A 118 6.48 -9.01 2.13
N LEU A 119 5.56 -8.14 1.75
CA LEU A 119 4.21 -8.18 2.29
C LEU A 119 3.25 -9.01 1.45
N GLY A 120 3.77 -9.72 0.45
CA GLY A 120 2.96 -10.70 -0.27
C GLY A 120 2.46 -10.25 -1.63
N PHE A 121 2.88 -9.10 -2.10
CA PHE A 121 2.53 -8.67 -3.46
C PHE A 121 3.38 -9.42 -4.48
N ILE A 122 2.78 -9.74 -5.60
CA ILE A 122 3.48 -10.42 -6.69
C ILE A 122 3.27 -9.62 -7.97
N PRO A 123 4.21 -9.69 -8.91
CA PRO A 123 4.01 -9.05 -10.21
C PRO A 123 2.84 -9.70 -10.93
N VAL A 124 2.03 -8.88 -11.59
CA VAL A 124 0.89 -9.37 -12.37
C VAL A 124 0.88 -8.68 -13.72
N PRO A 125 0.28 -9.32 -14.74
CA PRO A 125 0.21 -8.70 -16.05
C PRO A 125 -0.69 -7.48 -16.08
N GLU A 126 -0.36 -6.52 -16.92
CA GLU A 126 -1.19 -5.33 -17.09
C GLU A 126 -2.62 -5.67 -17.48
N ALA A 127 -2.81 -6.76 -18.18
CA ALA A 127 -4.14 -7.15 -18.63
C ALA A 127 -5.08 -7.47 -17.48
N GLU A 128 -4.55 -7.77 -16.30
CA GLU A 128 -5.40 -8.04 -15.13
C GLU A 128 -5.95 -6.79 -14.48
N LEU A 129 -5.41 -5.63 -14.81
CA LEU A 129 -5.84 -4.40 -14.19
C LEU A 129 -7.19 -3.96 -14.77
N PRO A 130 -8.21 -3.72 -13.92
CA PRO A 130 -9.48 -3.21 -14.42
C PRO A 130 -9.32 -1.89 -15.14
N GLU A 131 -10.14 -1.70 -16.16
CA GLU A 131 -10.02 -0.49 -16.97
C GLU A 131 -10.15 0.78 -16.15
N ALA A 132 -11.01 0.76 -15.15
CA ALA A 132 -11.23 1.94 -14.31
C ALA A 132 -9.97 2.36 -13.53
N LEU A 133 -9.01 1.46 -13.38
CA LEU A 133 -7.77 1.76 -12.65
C LEU A 133 -6.58 1.97 -13.56
N ARG A 134 -6.79 1.96 -14.88
CA ARG A 134 -5.69 2.13 -15.82
C ARG A 134 -5.25 3.57 -15.88
N GLY A 135 -4.05 3.77 -16.38
CA GLY A 135 -3.52 5.12 -16.57
C GLY A 135 -2.88 5.72 -15.35
N ARG A 136 -2.77 4.98 -14.26
CA ARG A 136 -2.06 5.48 -13.08
C ARG A 136 -0.56 5.33 -13.30
N PRO A 137 0.24 6.32 -12.88
CA PRO A 137 1.67 6.26 -13.15
C PRO A 137 2.39 5.23 -12.31
N GLY A 138 3.52 4.77 -12.80
CA GLY A 138 4.35 3.80 -12.13
C GLY A 138 4.87 2.77 -13.09
N ILE A 139 5.89 2.05 -12.68
CA ILE A 139 6.53 1.02 -13.51
C ILE A 139 6.17 -0.34 -12.93
N GLY A 140 5.63 -1.19 -13.77
CA GLY A 140 5.22 -2.52 -13.32
C GLY A 140 3.89 -2.49 -12.60
N LEU A 141 3.36 -3.64 -12.36
CA LEU A 141 2.08 -3.80 -11.68
C LEU A 141 2.20 -4.98 -10.72
N PHE A 142 1.78 -4.75 -9.48
CA PHE A 142 1.78 -5.79 -8.46
C PHE A 142 0.34 -6.00 -7.99
N GLY A 143 0.07 -7.22 -7.52
CA GLY A 143 -1.23 -7.56 -6.99
C GLY A 143 -1.13 -8.35 -5.70
N TRP A 144 -2.13 -8.21 -4.85
CA TRP A 144 -2.22 -8.92 -3.57
C TRP A 144 -3.66 -9.39 -3.40
N ARG A 145 -3.82 -10.65 -2.99
CA ARG A 145 -5.14 -11.25 -2.80
C ARG A 145 -5.24 -11.82 -1.41
N GLY A 146 -5.59 -10.98 -0.49
CA GLY A 146 -5.45 -11.29 0.91
C GLY A 146 -6.58 -12.15 1.39
N GLY A 147 -7.13 -12.86 1.48
CA GLY A 147 -8.20 -13.71 1.92
C GLY A 147 -8.68 -14.64 0.83
N SER A 148 -8.07 -14.57 -0.32
CA SER A 148 -8.54 -15.35 -1.44
C SER A 148 -7.83 -16.67 -1.54
N ALA A 149 -8.32 -17.51 -2.42
CA ALA A 149 -7.75 -18.82 -2.65
C ALA A 149 -6.33 -18.74 -3.23
N LEU A 150 -5.91 -17.61 -3.72
CA LEU A 150 -4.57 -17.50 -4.26
C LEU A 150 -3.53 -17.92 -3.25
N TRP A 151 -3.65 -17.44 -2.03
CA TRP A 151 -2.65 -17.75 -1.02
C TRP A 151 -2.91 -19.05 -0.30
N SER A 152 -4.13 -19.52 -0.31
CA SER A 152 -4.42 -20.80 0.30
C SER A 152 -4.10 -21.96 -0.63
N ALA A 153 -4.11 -21.74 -1.90
CA ALA A 153 -3.82 -22.79 -2.86
C ALA A 153 -2.38 -22.79 -3.32
N ALA A 154 -1.82 -21.69 -3.32
CA ALA A 154 -0.44 -21.59 -3.73
C ALA A 154 0.48 -21.97 -2.61
N GLY A 155 -0.15 -21.94 -2.32
CA GLY A 155 0.28 -22.18 -1.92
C GLY A 155 0.36 -22.69 -1.97
N ARG A 156 -0.43 -22.79 -2.23
CA ARG A 156 -0.82 -23.37 -2.53
C ARG A 156 -0.53 -23.30 -3.22
N GLY A 157 -0.80 -22.89 -3.02
CA GLY A 157 -1.05 -23.03 -3.68
C GLY A 157 -0.58 -22.92 -3.55
N ARG A 158 -0.35 -23.11 -3.19
CA ARG A 158 -0.37 -23.27 -3.11
C ARG A 158 -0.73 -23.45 -3.04
N ASP A 159 -1.04 -23.57 -2.51
CA ASP A 159 -1.82 -23.99 -2.51
C ASP A 159 -2.18 -24.09 -2.76
N ARG A 160 -2.31 -24.28 -2.60
CA ARG A 160 -3.11 -24.72 -2.89
C ARG A 160 -3.14 -24.82 -3.24
N ARG A 161 -3.05 -24.97 -2.90
CA ARG A 161 -3.62 -25.34 -3.10
C ARG A 161 -3.58 -25.35 -3.05
N ALA A 162 -3.29 -25.33 -2.49
CA ALA A 162 -3.63 -25.56 -2.44
C ALA A 162 -3.72 -25.57 -2.13
N SER A 163 -3.68 -25.73 -1.71
CA SER A 163 -4.09 -26.04 -1.64
C SER A 163 -4.09 -26.02 -1.39
N PRO A 164 -3.99 -26.05 -1.13
CA PRO A 164 -4.32 -26.25 -1.08
C PRO A 164 -4.22 -26.10 -0.84
N ALA A 165 -3.97 -25.84 -0.61
CA ALA A 165 -4.15 -25.96 -0.63
C ALA A 165 -4.03 -25.70 -0.40
N LEU A 166 -4.06 -25.62 -0.08
CA LEU A 166 -4.21 -25.64 -0.16
C LEU A 166 -4.08 -25.31 -0.10
N HIS A 167 -4.00 -25.20 0.42
CA HIS A 167 -4.26 -25.20 0.25
C HIS A 167 -4.30 -24.91 0.19
#